data_84a64d5ffd1f4b2e7f7ac03117552958
#
_entry.id   84a64d5ffd1f4b2e7f7ac03117552958
#
_cell.length_a   1.000
_cell.length_b   1.000
_cell.length_c   1.000
_cell.angle_alpha   90.00
_cell.angle_beta   90.00
_cell.angle_gamma   90.00
#
_symmetry.space_group_name_H-M   'P 1'
#
loop_
_entity.id
_entity.type
_entity.pdbx_description
1 polymer ?
#
loop_
_entity_poly.entity_id
_entity_poly.type
_entity_poly.pdbx_seq_one_letter_code
_entity_poly.pdbx_strand_id
1 'polypeptide(L)'
;MTKLEDLIERKGSIALGGGQARIEKQHEQGKMTARERLETLFDPNTFVEIDAFVVHRCYYFGQEKQHFPGDGVVGGYGKVDGRIVYAYAQDFTVVGGSMGEVQANKICKILENARKVGAPVVGMNDSGGARIQEGLDGLEGYGKIFYRNTAASGVVPQITAIMGPC
;
A
#
# COMPACT_ATOMS: atom_id res chain seq x y z
N MET A 1 -25.05 17.53 1.72
CA MET A 1 -24.12 16.54 2.30
C MET A 1 -23.24 17.27 3.32
N THR A 2 -23.19 16.77 4.55
CA THR A 2 -22.32 17.34 5.58
C THR A 2 -20.86 16.90 5.33
N LYS A 3 -19.88 17.62 5.92
CA LYS A 3 -18.46 17.22 5.82
C LYS A 3 -18.20 15.82 6.37
N LEU A 4 -18.98 15.38 7.33
CA LEU A 4 -18.88 14.04 7.91
C LEU A 4 -19.38 12.97 6.93
N GLU A 5 -20.51 13.20 6.26
CA GLU A 5 -21.05 12.30 5.23
C GLU A 5 -20.05 12.16 4.06
N ASP A 6 -19.48 13.27 3.58
CA ASP A 6 -18.42 13.25 2.54
C ASP A 6 -17.18 12.42 2.98
N LEU A 7 -16.75 12.57 4.23
CA LEU A 7 -15.63 11.79 4.76
C LEU A 7 -15.96 10.29 4.82
N ILE A 8 -17.17 9.93 5.24
CA ILE A 8 -17.59 8.53 5.32
C ILE A 8 -17.67 7.91 3.92
N GLU A 9 -18.23 8.62 2.95
CA GLU A 9 -18.31 8.18 1.56
C GLU A 9 -16.91 7.97 0.96
N ARG A 10 -16.00 8.92 1.14
CA ARG A 10 -14.60 8.79 0.68
C ARG A 10 -13.89 7.62 1.32
N LYS A 11 -14.05 7.40 2.62
CA LYS A 11 -13.49 6.21 3.30
C LYS A 11 -14.04 4.91 2.72
N GLY A 12 -15.34 4.86 2.43
CA GLY A 12 -15.98 3.71 1.78
C GLY A 12 -15.38 3.44 0.39
N SER A 13 -15.21 4.48 -0.42
CA SER A 13 -14.58 4.38 -1.74
C SER A 13 -13.13 3.87 -1.67
N ILE A 14 -12.34 4.38 -0.73
CA ILE A 14 -10.95 3.95 -0.52
C ILE A 14 -10.90 2.46 -0.13
N ALA A 15 -11.81 2.00 0.72
CA ALA A 15 -11.85 0.62 1.15
C ALA A 15 -12.11 -0.37 -0.01
N LEU A 16 -12.76 0.07 -1.07
CA LEU A 16 -13.03 -0.73 -2.27
C LEU A 16 -11.83 -0.86 -3.22
N GLY A 17 -10.74 -0.13 -2.99
CA GLY A 17 -9.54 -0.20 -3.84
C GLY A 17 -9.86 -0.04 -5.32
N GLY A 18 -9.62 -1.09 -6.12
CA GLY A 18 -9.93 -1.13 -7.55
C GLY A 18 -11.41 -1.35 -7.90
N GLY A 19 -12.29 -1.46 -6.90
CA GLY A 19 -13.74 -1.67 -7.05
C GLY A 19 -14.17 -3.13 -6.89
N GLN A 20 -15.45 -3.30 -6.58
CA GLN A 20 -16.05 -4.59 -6.20
C GLN A 20 -15.76 -5.73 -7.21
N ALA A 21 -15.91 -5.47 -8.49
CA ALA A 21 -15.69 -6.50 -9.52
C ALA A 21 -14.24 -7.02 -9.55
N ARG A 22 -13.24 -6.16 -9.24
CA ARG A 22 -11.83 -6.57 -9.15
C ARG A 22 -11.53 -7.31 -7.86
N ILE A 23 -12.21 -6.95 -6.76
CA ILE A 23 -12.14 -7.68 -5.50
C ILE A 23 -12.69 -9.10 -5.69
N GLU A 24 -13.85 -9.25 -6.30
CA GLU A 24 -14.45 -10.57 -6.61
C GLU A 24 -13.52 -11.43 -7.45
N LYS A 25 -12.92 -10.86 -8.50
CA LYS A 25 -11.92 -11.56 -9.32
C LYS A 25 -10.69 -11.98 -8.52
N GLN A 26 -10.25 -11.20 -7.54
CA GLN A 26 -9.15 -11.54 -6.65
C GLN A 26 -9.53 -12.75 -5.76
N HIS A 27 -10.76 -12.74 -5.20
CA HIS A 27 -11.29 -13.84 -4.40
C HIS A 27 -11.51 -15.12 -5.21
N GLU A 28 -11.99 -15.03 -6.46
CA GLU A 28 -12.11 -16.18 -7.37
C GLU A 28 -10.77 -16.89 -7.61
N GLN A 29 -9.67 -16.16 -7.52
CA GLN A 29 -8.32 -16.72 -7.60
C GLN A 29 -7.78 -17.27 -6.27
N GLY A 30 -8.62 -17.30 -5.22
CA GLY A 30 -8.24 -17.73 -3.88
C GLY A 30 -7.33 -16.74 -3.13
N LYS A 31 -7.28 -15.47 -3.57
CA LYS A 31 -6.41 -14.44 -2.99
C LYS A 31 -7.22 -13.44 -2.17
N MET A 32 -6.66 -13.03 -1.04
CA MET A 32 -7.15 -11.89 -0.28
C MET A 32 -6.75 -10.55 -0.93
N THR A 33 -7.56 -9.52 -0.71
CA THR A 33 -7.18 -8.13 -1.02
C THR A 33 -6.05 -7.63 -0.12
N ALA A 34 -5.41 -6.53 -0.48
CA ALA A 34 -4.37 -5.92 0.35
C ALA A 34 -4.86 -5.57 1.77
N ARG A 35 -6.08 -5.08 1.88
CA ARG A 35 -6.69 -4.72 3.17
C ARG A 35 -6.94 -5.95 4.04
N GLU A 36 -7.54 -7.00 3.49
CA GLU A 36 -7.80 -8.26 4.19
C GLU A 36 -6.51 -8.92 4.69
N ARG A 37 -5.42 -8.85 3.90
CA ARG A 37 -4.09 -9.34 4.31
C ARG A 37 -3.57 -8.63 5.55
N LEU A 38 -3.72 -7.29 5.61
CA LEU A 38 -3.29 -6.51 6.76
C LEU A 38 -4.20 -6.74 7.98
N GLU A 39 -5.51 -6.86 7.77
CA GLU A 39 -6.46 -7.19 8.84
C GLU A 39 -6.22 -8.59 9.41
N THR A 40 -5.74 -9.52 8.58
CA THR A 40 -5.33 -10.88 9.02
C THR A 40 -4.00 -10.85 9.79
N LEU A 41 -3.08 -9.96 9.41
CA LEU A 41 -1.78 -9.83 10.09
C LEU A 41 -1.90 -9.23 11.47
N PHE A 42 -2.71 -8.18 11.62
CA PHE A 42 -2.77 -7.40 12.84
C PHE A 42 -3.80 -7.91 13.84
N ASP A 43 -3.52 -7.70 15.12
CA ASP A 43 -4.49 -7.92 16.19
C ASP A 43 -5.77 -7.12 15.92
N PRO A 44 -6.98 -7.65 16.23
CA PRO A 44 -8.24 -7.00 15.95
C PRO A 44 -8.30 -5.54 16.43
N ASN A 45 -8.78 -4.65 15.57
CA ASN A 45 -8.96 -3.21 15.84
C ASN A 45 -7.68 -2.42 16.18
N THR A 46 -6.49 -2.92 15.85
CA THR A 46 -5.23 -2.22 16.11
C THR A 46 -4.64 -1.56 14.87
N PHE A 47 -5.11 -1.89 13.67
CA PHE A 47 -4.58 -1.33 12.43
C PHE A 47 -4.91 0.16 12.29
N VAL A 48 -3.88 0.97 12.09
CA VAL A 48 -3.96 2.40 11.78
C VAL A 48 -3.35 2.64 10.40
N GLU A 49 -4.20 2.93 9.44
CA GLU A 49 -3.78 3.21 8.06
C GLU A 49 -3.14 4.60 7.94
N ILE A 50 -2.04 4.68 7.19
CA ILE A 50 -1.32 5.92 6.89
C ILE A 50 -1.58 6.31 5.43
N ASP A 51 -1.84 7.61 5.18
CA ASP A 51 -1.98 8.19 3.84
C ASP A 51 -3.05 7.47 2.97
N ALA A 52 -4.19 7.12 3.57
CA ALA A 52 -5.29 6.45 2.87
C ALA A 52 -5.87 7.28 1.71
N PHE A 53 -5.84 8.61 1.80
CA PHE A 53 -6.46 9.55 0.85
C PHE A 53 -5.53 10.02 -0.27
N VAL A 54 -4.28 9.60 -0.30
CA VAL A 54 -3.37 10.00 -1.38
C VAL A 54 -3.81 9.38 -2.71
N VAL A 55 -3.54 10.10 -3.79
CA VAL A 55 -3.78 9.66 -5.17
C VAL A 55 -2.51 9.89 -5.99
N HIS A 56 -2.37 9.19 -7.11
CA HIS A 56 -1.24 9.42 -8.02
C HIS A 56 -1.21 10.87 -8.56
N ARG A 57 -0.06 11.30 -9.05
CA ARG A 57 0.16 12.63 -9.61
C ARG A 57 0.48 12.61 -11.11
N CYS A 58 0.25 11.48 -11.76
CA CYS A 58 0.50 11.33 -13.19
C CYS A 58 -0.51 12.09 -14.03
N TYR A 59 -0.02 12.94 -14.95
CA TYR A 59 -0.84 13.74 -15.87
C TYR A 59 -0.73 13.26 -17.33
N TYR A 60 -0.08 12.13 -17.57
CA TYR A 60 0.17 11.60 -18.90
C TYR A 60 -0.68 10.36 -19.17
N PHE A 61 -0.85 10.04 -20.45
CA PHE A 61 -1.50 8.83 -20.93
C PHE A 61 -2.93 8.60 -20.42
N GLY A 62 -3.68 9.70 -20.18
CA GLY A 62 -5.06 9.65 -19.69
C GLY A 62 -5.20 9.35 -18.20
N GLN A 63 -4.10 9.29 -17.45
CA GLN A 63 -4.13 9.05 -16.00
C GLN A 63 -4.76 10.21 -15.24
N GLU A 64 -4.69 11.45 -15.77
CA GLU A 64 -5.31 12.63 -15.17
C GLU A 64 -6.83 12.51 -14.98
N LYS A 65 -7.47 11.58 -15.71
CA LYS A 65 -8.92 11.29 -15.63
C LYS A 65 -9.25 10.16 -14.66
N GLN A 66 -8.24 9.51 -14.11
CA GLN A 66 -8.40 8.37 -13.22
C GLN A 66 -8.00 8.75 -11.81
N HIS A 67 -8.75 8.25 -10.83
CA HIS A 67 -8.42 8.42 -9.42
C HIS A 67 -8.23 7.02 -8.81
N PHE A 68 -7.03 6.78 -8.28
CA PHE A 68 -6.70 5.55 -7.60
C PHE A 68 -6.48 5.85 -6.10
N PRO A 69 -7.53 5.78 -5.26
CA PRO A 69 -7.40 6.04 -3.83
C PRO A 69 -6.37 5.12 -3.19
N GLY A 70 -5.49 5.69 -2.36
CA GLY A 70 -4.40 4.97 -1.74
C GLY A 70 -3.25 4.61 -2.68
N ASP A 71 -3.38 4.93 -3.98
CA ASP A 71 -2.42 4.67 -5.06
C ASP A 71 -1.89 3.23 -5.14
N GLY A 72 -2.79 2.25 -4.91
CA GLY A 72 -2.46 0.83 -5.07
C GLY A 72 -1.60 0.23 -3.97
N VAL A 73 -1.53 0.86 -2.80
CA VAL A 73 -0.93 0.28 -1.60
C VAL A 73 -1.71 0.66 -0.35
N VAL A 74 -2.03 -0.32 0.47
CA VAL A 74 -2.57 -0.14 1.82
C VAL A 74 -1.43 -0.35 2.80
N GLY A 75 -1.29 0.53 3.79
CA GLY A 75 -0.24 0.32 4.78
C GLY A 75 -0.30 1.28 5.95
N GLY A 76 0.41 0.92 7.00
CA GLY A 76 0.39 1.63 8.26
C GLY A 76 1.07 0.85 9.37
N TYR A 77 0.50 0.87 10.55
CA TYR A 77 0.98 0.11 11.70
C TYR A 77 -0.17 -0.47 12.50
N GLY A 78 0.13 -1.51 13.25
CA GLY A 78 -0.79 -2.16 14.17
C GLY A 78 -0.02 -2.99 15.19
N LYS A 79 -0.72 -3.86 15.89
CA LYS A 79 -0.09 -4.81 16.81
C LYS A 79 -0.14 -6.22 16.23
N VAL A 80 0.89 -7.00 16.50
CA VAL A 80 0.95 -8.44 16.28
C VAL A 80 1.39 -9.06 17.60
N ASP A 81 0.54 -9.84 18.23
CA ASP A 81 0.75 -10.37 19.59
C ASP A 81 1.10 -9.25 20.60
N GLY A 82 0.40 -8.13 20.50
CA GLY A 82 0.58 -6.96 21.36
C GLY A 82 1.78 -6.06 21.02
N ARG A 83 2.65 -6.42 20.08
CA ARG A 83 3.86 -5.68 19.68
C ARG A 83 3.59 -4.82 18.45
N ILE A 84 4.11 -3.60 18.41
CA ILE A 84 3.98 -2.71 17.26
C ILE A 84 4.75 -3.29 16.07
N VAL A 85 4.06 -3.38 14.94
CA VAL A 85 4.62 -3.78 13.64
C VAL A 85 4.12 -2.78 12.60
N TYR A 86 4.99 -2.38 11.69
CA TYR A 86 4.61 -1.65 10.49
C TYR A 86 4.43 -2.62 9.34
N ALA A 87 3.42 -2.38 8.50
CA ALA A 87 3.23 -3.23 7.33
C ALA A 87 2.64 -2.44 6.16
N TYR A 88 2.91 -2.94 4.96
CA TYR A 88 2.23 -2.52 3.73
C TYR A 88 1.89 -3.72 2.88
N ALA A 89 0.81 -3.60 2.11
CA ALA A 89 0.39 -4.58 1.12
C ALA A 89 0.05 -3.88 -0.20
N GLN A 90 0.66 -4.33 -1.29
CA GLN A 90 0.31 -3.84 -2.62
C GLN A 90 -1.04 -4.40 -3.04
N ASP A 91 -1.89 -3.52 -3.57
CA ASP A 91 -3.26 -3.83 -3.97
C ASP A 91 -3.31 -4.14 -5.47
N PHE A 92 -3.32 -5.41 -5.81
CA PHE A 92 -3.40 -5.85 -7.21
C PHE A 92 -4.70 -5.44 -7.90
N THR A 93 -5.75 -5.11 -7.14
CA THR A 93 -7.02 -4.61 -7.71
C THR A 93 -6.87 -3.20 -8.29
N VAL A 94 -5.86 -2.44 -7.85
CA VAL A 94 -5.57 -1.08 -8.31
C VAL A 94 -4.38 -1.11 -9.27
N VAL A 95 -4.65 -0.95 -10.56
CA VAL A 95 -3.64 -0.93 -11.65
C VAL A 95 -2.64 -2.10 -11.55
N GLY A 96 -3.12 -3.30 -11.17
CA GLY A 96 -2.26 -4.47 -10.99
C GLY A 96 -1.19 -4.31 -9.90
N GLY A 97 -1.43 -3.49 -8.89
CA GLY A 97 -0.46 -3.20 -7.82
C GLY A 97 0.82 -2.48 -8.30
N SER A 98 0.82 -1.96 -9.54
CA SER A 98 2.02 -1.36 -10.14
C SER A 98 2.52 -0.15 -9.36
N MET A 99 3.85 -0.07 -9.22
CA MET A 99 4.54 0.96 -8.44
C MET A 99 4.56 2.29 -9.18
N GLY A 100 3.89 3.30 -8.63
CA GLY A 100 4.01 4.70 -9.00
C GLY A 100 4.76 5.51 -7.94
N GLU A 101 5.00 6.78 -8.23
CA GLU A 101 5.72 7.70 -7.32
C GLU A 101 5.07 7.78 -5.94
N VAL A 102 3.76 7.99 -5.89
CA VAL A 102 3.02 8.20 -4.63
C VAL A 102 2.95 6.91 -3.82
N GLN A 103 2.73 5.77 -4.48
CA GLN A 103 2.80 4.44 -3.85
C GLN A 103 4.16 4.22 -3.19
N ALA A 104 5.26 4.49 -3.91
CA ALA A 104 6.61 4.35 -3.40
C ALA A 104 6.88 5.28 -2.21
N ASN A 105 6.44 6.54 -2.29
CA ASN A 105 6.58 7.50 -1.18
C ASN A 105 5.83 7.05 0.07
N LYS A 106 4.65 6.45 -0.08
CA LYS A 106 3.86 5.87 1.02
C LYS A 106 4.61 4.70 1.69
N ILE A 107 5.16 3.77 0.89
CA ILE A 107 6.00 2.67 1.40
C ILE A 107 7.24 3.23 2.11
N CYS A 108 7.92 4.19 1.52
CA CYS A 108 9.08 4.85 2.12
C CYS A 108 8.77 5.46 3.50
N LYS A 109 7.63 6.12 3.64
CA LYS A 109 7.17 6.70 4.91
C LYS A 109 6.95 5.62 5.98
N ILE A 110 6.39 4.47 5.59
CA ILE A 110 6.20 3.32 6.49
C ILE A 110 7.55 2.78 6.97
N LEU A 111 8.50 2.56 6.05
CA LEU A 111 9.86 2.11 6.36
C LEU A 111 10.61 3.07 7.30
N GLU A 112 10.51 4.37 7.02
CA GLU A 112 11.14 5.41 7.86
C GLU A 112 10.56 5.46 9.27
N ASN A 113 9.23 5.38 9.39
CA ASN A 113 8.56 5.39 10.69
C ASN A 113 8.91 4.14 11.49
N ALA A 114 8.91 2.96 10.88
CA ALA A 114 9.31 1.72 11.52
C ALA A 114 10.75 1.82 12.05
N ARG A 115 11.69 2.31 11.23
CA ARG A 115 13.08 2.51 11.63
C ARG A 115 13.23 3.49 12.80
N LYS A 116 12.47 4.61 12.79
CA LYS A 116 12.50 5.62 13.85
C LYS A 116 12.08 5.08 15.22
N VAL A 117 11.11 4.16 15.25
CA VAL A 117 10.58 3.58 16.48
C VAL A 117 11.18 2.22 16.82
N GLY A 118 12.04 1.67 15.96
CA GLY A 118 12.66 0.36 16.16
C GLY A 118 11.70 -0.81 15.98
N ALA A 119 10.61 -0.65 15.19
CA ALA A 119 9.61 -1.69 14.97
C ALA A 119 9.91 -2.52 13.72
N PRO A 120 9.55 -3.82 13.70
CA PRO A 120 9.62 -4.64 12.50
C PRO A 120 8.75 -4.09 11.36
N VAL A 121 9.15 -4.41 10.12
CA VAL A 121 8.37 -4.10 8.90
C VAL A 121 8.02 -5.39 8.16
N VAL A 122 6.75 -5.48 7.73
CA VAL A 122 6.25 -6.56 6.86
C VAL A 122 5.78 -5.95 5.55
N GLY A 123 6.41 -6.32 4.44
CA GLY A 123 5.98 -5.98 3.08
C GLY A 123 5.28 -7.16 2.41
N MET A 124 4.06 -6.96 1.92
CA MET A 124 3.30 -7.95 1.17
C MET A 124 3.23 -7.51 -0.29
N ASN A 125 4.06 -8.14 -1.14
CA ASN A 125 4.24 -7.74 -2.53
C ASN A 125 3.30 -8.52 -3.44
N ASP A 126 2.51 -7.80 -4.25
CA ASP A 126 1.60 -8.32 -5.26
C ASP A 126 1.48 -7.23 -6.35
N SER A 127 2.39 -7.24 -7.35
CA SER A 127 2.59 -6.11 -8.25
C SER A 127 3.01 -6.56 -9.65
N GLY A 128 2.50 -5.87 -10.66
CA GLY A 128 2.96 -6.00 -12.05
C GLY A 128 4.27 -5.26 -12.35
N GLY A 129 4.96 -4.69 -11.35
CA GLY A 129 6.21 -3.95 -11.52
C GLY A 129 6.02 -2.43 -11.54
N ALA A 130 6.92 -1.70 -12.20
CA ALA A 130 6.83 -0.24 -12.31
C ALA A 130 5.64 0.20 -13.15
N ARG A 131 4.94 1.25 -12.73
CA ARG A 131 3.83 1.86 -13.48
C ARG A 131 4.39 2.60 -14.71
N ILE A 132 4.24 2.00 -15.88
CA ILE A 132 4.83 2.48 -17.15
C ILE A 132 4.40 3.93 -17.45
N GLN A 133 3.17 4.29 -17.14
CA GLN A 133 2.61 5.62 -17.37
C GLN A 133 3.32 6.74 -16.60
N GLU A 134 4.00 6.40 -15.51
CA GLU A 134 4.77 7.35 -14.69
C GLU A 134 6.26 7.39 -15.09
N GLY A 135 6.68 6.55 -16.03
CA GLY A 135 8.03 6.58 -16.59
C GLY A 135 9.11 6.46 -15.51
N LEU A 136 10.03 7.43 -15.49
CA LEU A 136 11.16 7.43 -14.55
C LEU A 136 10.74 7.61 -13.09
N ASP A 137 9.63 8.28 -12.80
CA ASP A 137 9.15 8.50 -11.43
C ASP A 137 8.77 7.18 -10.75
N GLY A 138 8.18 6.24 -11.51
CA GLY A 138 7.92 4.89 -11.02
C GLY A 138 9.20 4.10 -10.73
N LEU A 139 10.22 4.22 -11.58
CA LEU A 139 11.52 3.57 -11.36
C LEU A 139 12.30 4.19 -10.20
N GLU A 140 12.31 5.52 -10.08
CA GLU A 140 12.92 6.23 -8.96
C GLU A 140 12.31 5.78 -7.62
N GLY A 141 11.01 5.48 -7.62
CA GLY A 141 10.30 4.93 -6.47
C GLY A 141 10.96 3.68 -5.89
N TYR A 142 11.37 2.74 -6.75
CA TYR A 142 12.13 1.55 -6.31
C TYR A 142 13.48 1.93 -5.70
N GLY A 143 14.21 2.86 -6.30
CA GLY A 143 15.48 3.36 -5.75
C GLY A 143 15.31 3.95 -4.36
N LYS A 144 14.25 4.72 -4.13
CA LYS A 144 13.91 5.29 -2.81
C LYS A 144 13.61 4.20 -1.77
N ILE A 145 12.91 3.12 -2.16
CA ILE A 145 12.63 1.98 -1.28
C ILE A 145 13.92 1.20 -0.96
N PHE A 146 14.74 0.89 -1.97
CA PHE A 146 16.01 0.18 -1.77
C PHE A 146 16.94 0.91 -0.82
N TYR A 147 17.06 2.23 -0.96
CA TYR A 147 17.85 3.06 -0.04
C TYR A 147 17.37 2.90 1.41
N ARG A 148 16.05 2.90 1.63
CA ARG A 148 15.48 2.78 2.99
C ARG A 148 15.62 1.38 3.55
N ASN A 149 15.46 0.36 2.72
CA ASN A 149 15.70 -1.03 3.12
C ASN A 149 17.16 -1.23 3.54
N THR A 150 18.09 -0.67 2.78
CA THR A 150 19.54 -0.70 3.12
C THR A 150 19.80 0.02 4.44
N ALA A 151 19.22 1.21 4.64
CA ALA A 151 19.38 1.98 5.87
C ALA A 151 18.70 1.32 7.10
N ALA A 152 17.72 0.46 6.89
CA ALA A 152 17.04 -0.30 7.94
C ALA A 152 17.70 -1.67 8.22
N SER A 153 18.57 -2.14 7.33
CA SER A 153 19.28 -3.41 7.46
C SER A 153 20.16 -3.42 8.73
N GLY A 154 19.99 -4.45 9.55
CA GLY A 154 20.65 -4.56 10.85
C GLY A 154 20.08 -3.64 11.94
N VAL A 155 19.08 -2.81 11.63
CA VAL A 155 18.43 -1.90 12.60
C VAL A 155 17.08 -2.43 13.04
N VAL A 156 16.25 -2.83 12.08
CA VAL A 156 14.94 -3.44 12.35
C VAL A 156 14.74 -4.69 11.48
N PRO A 157 13.98 -5.69 11.95
CA PRO A 157 13.59 -6.83 11.13
C PRO A 157 12.76 -6.39 9.92
N GLN A 158 13.11 -6.88 8.74
CA GLN A 158 12.40 -6.65 7.50
C GLN A 158 11.95 -7.99 6.93
N ILE A 159 10.66 -8.19 6.79
CA ILE A 159 10.04 -9.42 6.31
C ILE A 159 9.32 -9.10 5.01
N THR A 160 9.57 -9.88 3.96
CA THR A 160 8.87 -9.77 2.70
C THR A 160 8.08 -11.04 2.42
N ALA A 161 6.78 -10.89 2.20
CA ALA A 161 5.89 -11.95 1.75
C ALA A 161 5.53 -11.71 0.28
N ILE A 162 5.85 -12.66 -0.59
CA ILE A 162 5.49 -12.62 -2.01
C ILE A 162 4.09 -13.23 -2.13
N MET A 163 3.11 -12.39 -2.46
CA MET A 163 1.69 -12.76 -2.48
C MET A 163 1.14 -12.93 -3.90
N GLY A 164 1.94 -12.61 -4.90
CA GLY A 164 1.61 -12.70 -6.32
C GLY A 164 2.80 -12.37 -7.19
N PRO A 165 2.60 -11.88 -8.44
CA PRO A 165 3.69 -11.33 -9.24
C PRO A 165 4.41 -10.20 -8.48
N CYS A 166 5.71 -10.04 -8.68
CA CYS A 166 6.48 -8.94 -8.12
C CYS A 166 7.82 -8.71 -8.89
#